data_4052349472f70731a5899e0a8a3978f7
#
_entry.id   4052349472f70731a5899e0a8a3978f7
#
_cell.length_a   1.000
_cell.length_b   1.000
_cell.length_c   1.000
_cell.angle_alpha   90.00
_cell.angle_beta   90.00
_cell.angle_gamma   90.00
#
_symmetry.space_group_name_H-M   'P 1'
#
loop_
_entity.id
_entity.type
_entity.pdbx_description
1 polymer ?
#
loop_
_entity_poly.entity_id
_entity_poly.type
_entity_poly.pdbx_seq_one_letter_code
_entity_poly.pdbx_strand_id
1 'polypeptide(L)'
;MQLTSVAPAAAALLSALLIQTTVAADDTAFITALPHAGAATSDVYPPEGTTVDPELFPPESKVGFPGPTPTGVQPAAIQTAATYPHNRGPSNQFPLVAPRPHGNSVTSDEFDITKYWGNLSPWYSLSSADYGLPDTSPLAPPGCSVTQVHLLYRHGARYPTSDADPAQFASKIANATEKGFEVRGDLTFLSDWTYKLGGELLTPFGRSQEFLLGIQHRQLYGHLLNNFTEAGTIPVFRTESQDRMVKTTENFAAGFFGVPEYLDQVNIEILVESPGVNNSGAPYYVCDNANVASRGYIGTAMANRFAKNAFNTTIARLNSQISGVEFTVSDVISMLQLCSYETVALGYSAFCPLFTQEDFLNYEYFYDLEFYYECGPGSPVSAAQGKGYLQEFVARFTGEYPQPSSALNETFDNSTTYFPLNQSIYADATHEVVVLDTLVAFNLTALFKGPPLSAAGNQRQNSFSSSKLVPFATHFTVQVLECPAYQPTKQMRFIINDAVVPVADSYPGCPADPHGLCSFDNVVSVLKDRIDEIDFNYDCFADYEAEEGVDYNGRAPRS
;
A
#
# COMPACT_ATOMS: atom_id res chain seq x y z
N MET A 1 6.70 14.30 -82.41
CA MET A 1 5.31 14.76 -82.28
C MET A 1 5.22 15.37 -80.88
N GLN A 2 4.79 16.61 -80.84
CA GLN A 2 5.03 17.56 -79.73
C GLN A 2 4.41 17.15 -78.40
N LEU A 3 5.22 17.23 -77.36
CA LEU A 3 4.83 17.28 -75.93
C LEU A 3 4.63 18.75 -75.53
N THR A 4 3.39 19.11 -75.16
CA THR A 4 3.07 20.39 -74.56
C THR A 4 3.14 20.25 -73.06
N SER A 5 4.07 20.99 -72.46
CA SER A 5 4.21 21.14 -71.02
C SER A 5 3.12 22.08 -70.48
N VAL A 6 2.42 21.62 -69.41
CA VAL A 6 1.58 22.47 -68.56
C VAL A 6 2.27 22.61 -67.19
N ALA A 7 2.64 23.82 -66.84
CA ALA A 7 3.17 24.18 -65.54
C ALA A 7 2.04 24.27 -64.49
N PRO A 8 2.22 23.80 -63.28
CA PRO A 8 1.27 24.06 -62.19
C PRO A 8 1.53 25.41 -61.55
N ALA A 9 0.46 26.17 -61.41
CA ALA A 9 0.44 27.42 -60.65
C ALA A 9 0.69 27.16 -59.17
N ALA A 10 1.70 27.81 -58.60
CA ALA A 10 1.98 27.82 -57.18
C ALA A 10 0.93 28.69 -56.45
N ALA A 11 0.03 28.04 -55.71
CA ALA A 11 -0.81 28.72 -54.74
C ALA A 11 0.01 28.96 -53.47
N ALA A 12 0.38 30.20 -53.22
CA ALA A 12 0.99 30.64 -51.96
C ALA A 12 -0.08 30.65 -50.85
N LEU A 13 -0.07 29.65 -50.01
CA LEU A 13 -0.78 29.65 -48.71
C LEU A 13 -0.01 30.53 -47.75
N LEU A 14 -0.49 31.74 -47.51
CA LEU A 14 -0.10 32.54 -46.35
C LEU A 14 -0.59 31.82 -45.08
N SER A 15 0.29 31.06 -44.42
CA SER A 15 0.07 30.61 -43.05
C SER A 15 0.25 31.81 -42.15
N ALA A 16 -0.86 32.41 -41.70
CA ALA A 16 -0.83 33.35 -40.59
C ALA A 16 -0.41 32.58 -39.32
N LEU A 17 0.85 32.71 -38.94
CA LEU A 17 1.36 32.29 -37.64
C LEU A 17 0.69 33.21 -36.60
N LEU A 18 -0.40 32.76 -36.00
CA LEU A 18 -0.87 33.31 -34.75
C LEU A 18 0.19 32.97 -33.69
N ILE A 19 1.13 33.88 -33.49
CA ILE A 19 1.95 33.92 -32.28
C ILE A 19 0.97 34.22 -31.15
N GLN A 20 0.46 33.19 -30.50
CA GLN A 20 -0.08 33.35 -29.16
C GLN A 20 1.11 33.77 -28.30
N THR A 21 1.25 35.07 -28.08
CA THR A 21 1.99 35.58 -26.95
C THR A 21 1.26 35.07 -25.71
N THR A 22 1.73 33.97 -25.15
CA THR A 22 1.46 33.67 -23.75
C THR A 22 2.07 34.85 -22.99
N VAL A 23 1.25 35.81 -22.60
CA VAL A 23 1.59 36.73 -21.55
C VAL A 23 1.86 35.83 -20.37
N ALA A 24 3.13 35.72 -19.96
CA ALA A 24 3.47 35.09 -18.69
C ALA A 24 2.60 35.83 -17.65
N ALA A 25 1.69 35.10 -17.00
CA ALA A 25 0.94 35.67 -15.91
C ALA A 25 1.97 36.19 -14.91
N ASP A 26 1.75 37.39 -14.41
CA ASP A 26 2.61 37.98 -13.37
C ASP A 26 2.46 37.10 -12.12
N ASP A 27 3.38 36.17 -11.91
CA ASP A 27 3.36 35.21 -10.78
C ASP A 27 3.38 35.92 -9.42
N THR A 28 3.51 37.24 -9.40
CA THR A 28 3.52 38.05 -8.18
C THR A 28 2.14 38.62 -7.83
N ALA A 29 1.18 38.61 -8.75
CA ALA A 29 -0.15 39.14 -8.52
C ALA A 29 -1.02 38.15 -7.76
N PHE A 30 -1.73 38.64 -6.72
CA PHE A 30 -2.75 37.84 -6.03
C PHE A 30 -4.01 37.70 -6.90
N ILE A 31 -4.58 36.51 -6.92
CA ILE A 31 -5.88 36.21 -7.51
C ILE A 31 -6.85 35.77 -6.41
N THR A 32 -8.08 36.24 -6.49
CA THR A 32 -9.14 35.87 -5.54
C THR A 32 -9.66 34.48 -5.83
N ALA A 33 -9.81 33.67 -4.79
CA ALA A 33 -10.37 32.31 -4.89
C ALA A 33 -11.83 32.36 -5.34
N LEU A 34 -12.23 31.39 -6.15
CA LEU A 34 -13.59 31.17 -6.60
C LEU A 34 -14.46 30.59 -5.47
N PRO A 35 -15.79 30.83 -5.47
CA PRO A 35 -16.69 30.41 -4.38
C PRO A 35 -16.71 28.89 -4.11
N HIS A 36 -16.29 28.07 -5.07
CA HIS A 36 -16.27 26.61 -4.94
C HIS A 36 -14.90 26.04 -4.51
N ALA A 37 -13.89 26.87 -4.30
CA ALA A 37 -12.57 26.40 -3.89
C ALA A 37 -12.66 25.65 -2.56
N GLY A 38 -12.05 24.46 -2.49
CA GLY A 38 -12.09 23.55 -1.35
C GLY A 38 -13.40 22.78 -1.18
N ALA A 39 -14.45 23.06 -1.96
CA ALA A 39 -15.69 22.29 -1.88
C ALA A 39 -15.46 20.83 -2.27
N ALA A 40 -16.08 19.91 -1.52
CA ALA A 40 -16.10 18.51 -1.90
C ALA A 40 -17.01 18.33 -3.12
N THR A 41 -16.47 17.70 -4.17
CA THR A 41 -17.22 17.33 -5.36
C THR A 41 -17.27 15.82 -5.46
N SER A 42 -18.48 15.27 -5.57
CA SER A 42 -18.64 13.86 -5.87
C SER A 42 -18.56 13.67 -7.37
N ASP A 43 -17.57 12.91 -7.84
CA ASP A 43 -17.50 12.44 -9.23
C ASP A 43 -18.24 11.10 -9.40
N VAL A 44 -19.33 10.90 -8.64
CA VAL A 44 -20.21 9.74 -8.81
C VAL A 44 -20.97 9.90 -10.13
N TYR A 45 -20.72 9.00 -11.06
CA TYR A 45 -21.40 8.91 -12.33
C TYR A 45 -22.06 7.54 -12.49
N PRO A 46 -23.22 7.45 -13.11
CA PRO A 46 -24.00 8.58 -13.63
C PRO A 46 -24.46 9.52 -12.51
N PRO A 47 -24.63 10.83 -12.78
CA PRO A 47 -25.24 11.74 -11.82
C PRO A 47 -26.59 11.20 -11.34
N GLU A 48 -26.94 11.47 -10.10
CA GLU A 48 -28.23 11.03 -9.54
C GLU A 48 -29.38 11.43 -10.47
N GLY A 49 -30.31 10.50 -10.70
CA GLY A 49 -31.45 10.70 -11.60
C GLY A 49 -31.16 10.46 -13.09
N THR A 50 -29.96 10.07 -13.48
CA THR A 50 -29.65 9.69 -14.87
C THR A 50 -30.14 8.28 -15.13
N THR A 51 -31.07 8.10 -16.08
CA THR A 51 -31.52 6.79 -16.54
C THR A 51 -30.80 6.44 -17.85
N VAL A 52 -30.25 5.25 -17.91
CA VAL A 52 -29.69 4.70 -19.15
C VAL A 52 -30.85 4.21 -20.03
N ASP A 53 -30.80 4.50 -21.32
CA ASP A 53 -31.81 4.00 -22.26
C ASP A 53 -31.71 2.46 -22.39
N PRO A 54 -32.68 1.69 -21.88
CA PRO A 54 -32.60 0.24 -21.89
C PRO A 54 -32.77 -0.38 -23.27
N GLU A 55 -33.22 0.38 -24.28
CA GLU A 55 -33.31 -0.10 -25.65
C GLU A 55 -31.92 -0.09 -26.34
N LEU A 56 -31.12 0.93 -26.04
CA LEU A 56 -29.75 1.04 -26.54
C LEU A 56 -28.74 0.28 -25.68
N PHE A 57 -28.98 0.24 -24.38
CA PHE A 57 -28.10 -0.38 -23.38
C PHE A 57 -28.88 -1.40 -22.53
N PRO A 58 -29.17 -2.58 -23.07
CA PRO A 58 -29.94 -3.59 -22.35
C PRO A 58 -29.22 -4.06 -21.07
N PRO A 59 -29.96 -4.38 -20.00
CA PRO A 59 -29.34 -4.90 -18.77
C PRO A 59 -28.69 -6.26 -19.03
N GLU A 60 -27.64 -6.57 -18.27
CA GLU A 60 -26.85 -7.80 -18.40
C GLU A 60 -27.72 -9.07 -18.41
N SER A 61 -28.79 -9.10 -17.58
CA SER A 61 -29.75 -10.20 -17.53
C SER A 61 -30.47 -10.50 -18.86
N LYS A 62 -30.49 -9.55 -19.79
CA LYS A 62 -31.08 -9.76 -21.13
C LYS A 62 -30.07 -10.20 -22.18
N VAL A 63 -28.78 -9.95 -21.95
CA VAL A 63 -27.71 -10.31 -22.91
C VAL A 63 -27.02 -11.62 -22.57
N GLY A 64 -27.19 -12.09 -21.33
CA GLY A 64 -26.62 -13.36 -20.85
C GLY A 64 -25.09 -13.34 -20.67
N PHE A 65 -24.61 -14.36 -19.96
CA PHE A 65 -23.17 -14.61 -19.74
C PHE A 65 -22.93 -16.13 -19.79
N PRO A 66 -21.86 -16.69 -20.40
CA PRO A 66 -20.74 -16.00 -21.05
C PRO A 66 -21.08 -15.55 -22.48
N GLY A 67 -20.85 -14.29 -22.75
CA GLY A 67 -21.06 -13.66 -24.02
C GLY A 67 -22.53 -13.37 -24.35
N PRO A 68 -22.78 -12.37 -25.20
CA PRO A 68 -24.12 -11.91 -25.51
C PRO A 68 -24.89 -12.97 -26.29
N THR A 69 -26.08 -13.34 -25.77
CA THR A 69 -27.07 -14.08 -26.54
C THR A 69 -27.89 -13.06 -27.34
N PRO A 70 -28.05 -13.21 -28.66
CA PRO A 70 -28.87 -12.31 -29.45
C PRO A 70 -30.29 -12.24 -28.91
N THR A 71 -30.74 -11.07 -28.50
CA THR A 71 -32.06 -10.84 -27.89
C THR A 71 -32.87 -9.87 -28.73
N GLY A 72 -33.28 -10.28 -29.91
CA GLY A 72 -34.08 -9.43 -30.78
C GLY A 72 -33.38 -9.12 -32.10
N VAL A 73 -33.70 -7.97 -32.69
CA VAL A 73 -33.24 -7.57 -34.03
C VAL A 73 -31.88 -6.86 -34.02
N GLN A 74 -31.33 -6.51 -32.85
CA GLN A 74 -30.01 -5.85 -32.75
C GLN A 74 -28.91 -6.86 -33.08
N PRO A 75 -27.95 -6.49 -33.95
CA PRO A 75 -26.84 -7.36 -34.31
C PRO A 75 -25.76 -7.48 -33.23
N ALA A 76 -25.81 -6.66 -32.18
CA ALA A 76 -24.87 -6.63 -31.08
C ALA A 76 -25.55 -6.14 -29.79
N ALA A 77 -24.95 -6.48 -28.65
CA ALA A 77 -25.32 -5.94 -27.34
C ALA A 77 -24.13 -5.18 -26.74
N ILE A 78 -24.41 -4.22 -25.88
CA ILE A 78 -23.40 -3.45 -25.14
C ILE A 78 -23.64 -3.60 -23.65
N GLN A 79 -22.58 -3.87 -22.89
CA GLN A 79 -22.63 -3.84 -21.43
C GLN A 79 -22.72 -2.38 -20.97
N THR A 80 -23.69 -2.06 -20.15
CA THR A 80 -23.86 -0.72 -19.60
C THR A 80 -22.94 -0.50 -18.42
N ALA A 81 -22.09 0.53 -18.51
CA ALA A 81 -21.29 0.98 -17.38
C ALA A 81 -22.15 1.75 -16.37
N ALA A 82 -21.87 1.53 -15.07
CA ALA A 82 -22.55 2.25 -14.00
C ALA A 82 -22.03 3.70 -13.84
N THR A 83 -20.86 4.02 -14.37
CA THR A 83 -20.20 5.32 -14.22
C THR A 83 -19.66 5.83 -15.56
N TYR A 84 -19.55 7.14 -15.70
CA TYR A 84 -18.91 7.77 -16.87
C TYR A 84 -17.41 7.95 -16.61
N PRO A 85 -16.56 7.72 -17.63
CA PRO A 85 -15.13 8.00 -17.51
C PRO A 85 -14.89 9.49 -17.36
N HIS A 86 -14.01 9.84 -16.42
CA HIS A 86 -13.65 11.24 -16.15
C HIS A 86 -12.15 11.36 -15.91
N ASN A 87 -11.51 12.27 -16.63
CA ASN A 87 -10.12 12.67 -16.40
C ASN A 87 -9.91 14.11 -16.90
N ARG A 88 -9.43 14.99 -16.04
CA ARG A 88 -9.16 16.42 -16.36
C ARG A 88 -7.67 16.78 -16.32
N GLY A 89 -6.81 15.87 -15.91
CA GLY A 89 -5.38 16.14 -15.81
C GLY A 89 -4.67 16.09 -17.17
N PRO A 90 -3.65 16.92 -17.41
CA PRO A 90 -2.77 16.79 -18.56
C PRO A 90 -1.93 15.51 -18.45
N SER A 91 -1.81 14.77 -19.55
CA SER A 91 -1.18 13.42 -19.59
C SER A 91 0.29 13.40 -19.13
N ASN A 92 1.00 14.51 -19.24
CA ASN A 92 2.39 14.61 -18.81
C ASN A 92 2.57 14.75 -17.28
N GLN A 93 1.48 14.86 -16.52
CA GLN A 93 1.48 14.93 -15.06
C GLN A 93 1.07 13.62 -14.38
N PHE A 94 0.96 12.51 -15.11
CA PHE A 94 0.60 11.20 -14.55
C PHE A 94 1.83 10.34 -14.24
N PRO A 95 2.47 10.48 -13.07
CA PRO A 95 3.76 9.88 -12.78
C PRO A 95 3.73 8.35 -12.69
N LEU A 96 2.57 7.76 -12.39
CA LEU A 96 2.42 6.31 -12.26
C LEU A 96 2.06 5.60 -13.56
N VAL A 97 1.56 6.33 -14.56
CA VAL A 97 1.00 5.75 -15.80
C VAL A 97 1.76 6.21 -17.04
N ALA A 98 2.19 7.47 -17.09
CA ALA A 98 2.95 7.99 -18.22
C ALA A 98 4.32 7.31 -18.29
N PRO A 99 4.75 6.81 -19.47
CA PRO A 99 6.10 6.31 -19.63
C PRO A 99 7.08 7.42 -19.24
N ARG A 100 7.95 7.17 -18.26
CA ARG A 100 9.04 8.10 -17.97
C ARG A 100 9.94 8.16 -19.20
N PRO A 101 10.37 9.34 -19.65
CA PRO A 101 11.37 9.43 -20.70
C PRO A 101 12.59 8.63 -20.22
N HIS A 102 12.87 7.52 -20.88
CA HIS A 102 14.15 6.85 -20.70
C HIS A 102 15.20 7.76 -21.33
N GLY A 103 15.77 8.65 -20.53
CA GLY A 103 17.04 9.25 -20.90
C GLY A 103 18.02 8.11 -21.14
N ASN A 104 18.86 8.23 -22.17
CA ASN A 104 19.90 7.26 -22.50
C ASN A 104 20.99 7.16 -21.42
N SER A 105 20.70 7.51 -20.20
CA SER A 105 21.56 7.43 -19.03
C SER A 105 21.03 6.37 -18.09
N VAL A 106 21.76 5.26 -18.01
CA VAL A 106 21.59 4.21 -16.98
C VAL A 106 21.93 4.74 -15.58
N THR A 107 22.20 6.02 -15.45
CA THR A 107 22.60 6.71 -14.22
C THR A 107 21.75 7.96 -13.99
N SER A 108 20.43 7.88 -14.08
CA SER A 108 19.61 8.96 -13.51
C SER A 108 19.30 8.62 -12.06
N ASP A 109 20.10 9.17 -11.15
CA ASP A 109 19.75 9.37 -9.74
C ASP A 109 18.60 10.40 -9.62
N GLU A 110 17.61 10.33 -10.49
CA GLU A 110 16.46 11.23 -10.44
C GLU A 110 15.61 10.84 -9.23
N PHE A 111 15.42 11.81 -8.34
CA PHE A 111 14.67 11.65 -7.11
C PHE A 111 13.20 11.31 -7.44
N ASP A 112 12.77 10.09 -7.07
CA ASP A 112 11.42 9.60 -7.29
C ASP A 112 10.58 9.85 -6.05
N ILE A 113 9.78 10.92 -6.07
CA ILE A 113 8.94 11.32 -4.94
C ILE A 113 8.00 10.20 -4.47
N THR A 114 7.56 9.30 -5.37
CA THR A 114 6.62 8.22 -5.03
C THR A 114 7.18 7.21 -4.03
N LYS A 115 8.49 7.19 -3.83
CA LYS A 115 9.19 6.33 -2.87
C LYS A 115 9.40 6.98 -1.50
N TYR A 116 8.82 8.15 -1.27
CA TYR A 116 9.03 8.95 -0.06
C TYR A 116 7.70 9.47 0.52
N TRP A 117 6.65 8.66 0.40
CA TRP A 117 5.32 8.96 0.95
C TRP A 117 4.97 8.08 2.15
N GLY A 118 5.95 7.44 2.76
CA GLY A 118 5.71 6.49 3.84
C GLY A 118 4.82 5.33 3.38
N ASN A 119 3.86 4.96 4.22
CA ASN A 119 2.88 3.93 3.92
C ASN A 119 1.93 4.26 2.76
N LEU A 120 1.90 5.52 2.28
CA LEU A 120 1.11 5.94 1.11
C LEU A 120 1.87 5.76 -0.21
N SER A 121 3.14 5.36 -0.18
CA SER A 121 3.90 4.99 -1.38
C SER A 121 3.26 3.79 -2.07
N PRO A 122 3.17 3.75 -3.41
CA PRO A 122 2.98 2.50 -4.12
C PRO A 122 4.17 1.58 -3.87
N TRP A 123 3.95 0.28 -3.71
CA TRP A 123 5.06 -0.64 -3.57
C TRP A 123 5.99 -0.62 -4.80
N TYR A 124 7.24 -0.90 -4.58
CA TYR A 124 8.27 -1.11 -5.60
C TYR A 124 9.20 -2.25 -5.18
N SER A 125 9.75 -2.94 -6.16
CA SER A 125 10.67 -4.05 -5.92
C SER A 125 11.91 -3.56 -5.18
N LEU A 126 12.20 -4.17 -4.03
CA LEU A 126 13.38 -3.89 -3.22
C LEU A 126 14.54 -4.77 -3.66
N SER A 127 15.75 -4.33 -3.37
CA SER A 127 16.96 -5.12 -3.60
C SER A 127 17.35 -5.89 -2.35
N SER A 128 17.62 -7.18 -2.48
CA SER A 128 18.20 -7.98 -1.39
C SER A 128 19.58 -7.47 -0.94
N ALA A 129 20.26 -6.70 -1.80
CA ALA A 129 21.51 -6.02 -1.45
C ALA A 129 21.33 -4.99 -0.31
N ASP A 130 20.14 -4.37 -0.20
CA ASP A 130 19.81 -3.43 0.88
C ASP A 130 19.86 -4.12 2.26
N TYR A 131 19.72 -5.44 2.28
CA TYR A 131 19.75 -6.27 3.48
C TYR A 131 20.99 -7.17 3.58
N GLY A 132 21.99 -6.93 2.72
CA GLY A 132 23.28 -7.64 2.76
C GLY A 132 23.37 -8.91 1.91
N LEU A 133 22.42 -9.13 1.00
CA LEU A 133 22.40 -10.29 0.08
C LEU A 133 22.44 -9.83 -1.39
N PRO A 134 23.58 -9.30 -1.89
CA PRO A 134 23.65 -8.61 -3.19
C PRO A 134 23.41 -9.50 -4.40
N ASP A 135 23.66 -10.80 -4.28
CA ASP A 135 23.62 -11.75 -5.41
C ASP A 135 22.37 -12.64 -5.39
N THR A 136 21.37 -12.29 -4.58
CA THR A 136 20.13 -13.09 -4.47
C THR A 136 18.90 -12.35 -4.96
N SER A 137 17.89 -13.12 -5.37
CA SER A 137 16.61 -12.64 -5.88
C SER A 137 15.46 -13.45 -5.25
N PRO A 138 14.18 -13.03 -5.43
CA PRO A 138 13.02 -13.79 -4.94
C PRO A 138 12.83 -15.14 -5.65
N LEU A 139 13.49 -15.39 -6.78
CA LEU A 139 13.44 -16.68 -7.46
C LEU A 139 14.11 -17.77 -6.64
N ALA A 140 13.61 -19.00 -6.74
CA ALA A 140 14.25 -20.15 -6.07
C ALA A 140 15.74 -20.23 -6.44
N PRO A 141 16.64 -20.42 -5.46
CA PRO A 141 18.06 -20.60 -5.76
C PRO A 141 18.31 -21.79 -6.70
N PRO A 142 19.41 -21.78 -7.47
CA PRO A 142 19.72 -22.88 -8.38
C PRO A 142 19.73 -24.23 -7.67
N GLY A 143 19.02 -25.20 -8.22
CA GLY A 143 18.91 -26.56 -7.66
C GLY A 143 17.89 -26.70 -6.53
N CYS A 144 17.23 -25.63 -6.09
CA CYS A 144 16.10 -25.66 -5.17
C CYS A 144 14.76 -25.57 -5.92
N SER A 145 13.72 -26.12 -5.32
CA SER A 145 12.34 -25.98 -5.79
C SER A 145 11.43 -25.53 -4.64
N VAL A 146 10.55 -24.57 -4.91
CA VAL A 146 9.53 -24.14 -3.93
C VAL A 146 8.48 -25.23 -3.82
N THR A 147 8.18 -25.65 -2.60
CA THR A 147 7.18 -26.68 -2.28
C THR A 147 5.95 -26.14 -1.54
N GLN A 148 6.11 -24.99 -0.89
CA GLN A 148 5.03 -24.28 -0.21
C GLN A 148 5.34 -22.79 -0.16
N VAL A 149 4.29 -21.95 -0.25
CA VAL A 149 4.41 -20.50 -0.15
C VAL A 149 3.34 -19.95 0.78
N HIS A 150 3.75 -18.98 1.60
CA HIS A 150 2.86 -18.16 2.42
C HIS A 150 3.03 -16.72 2.01
N LEU A 151 1.92 -16.04 1.76
CA LEU A 151 1.84 -14.65 1.40
C LEU A 151 0.96 -13.92 2.41
N LEU A 152 1.53 -12.92 3.08
CA LEU A 152 0.80 -11.91 3.84
C LEU A 152 0.94 -10.59 3.09
N TYR A 153 -0.17 -9.95 2.72
CA TYR A 153 -0.11 -8.76 1.89
C TYR A 153 -1.12 -7.70 2.32
N ARG A 154 -0.74 -6.46 2.11
CA ARG A 154 -1.55 -5.29 2.40
C ARG A 154 -2.45 -4.98 1.22
N HIS A 155 -3.61 -4.37 1.49
CA HIS A 155 -4.47 -3.80 0.44
C HIS A 155 -3.71 -2.83 -0.48
N GLY A 156 -4.17 -2.69 -1.71
CA GLY A 156 -3.69 -1.72 -2.70
C GLY A 156 -3.99 -0.27 -2.34
N ALA A 157 -3.57 0.65 -3.19
CA ALA A 157 -3.82 2.07 -2.98
C ALA A 157 -5.32 2.36 -2.81
N ARG A 158 -5.64 3.16 -1.81
CA ARG A 158 -7.00 3.51 -1.41
C ARG A 158 -7.20 5.01 -1.31
N TYR A 159 -8.45 5.43 -1.25
CA TYR A 159 -8.82 6.77 -0.84
C TYR A 159 -8.48 6.99 0.65
N PRO A 160 -8.38 8.26 1.12
CA PRO A 160 -8.14 8.55 2.52
C PRO A 160 -9.20 7.92 3.44
N THR A 161 -8.87 7.79 4.72
CA THR A 161 -9.88 7.52 5.75
C THR A 161 -10.89 8.67 5.77
N SER A 162 -12.17 8.34 5.93
CA SER A 162 -13.24 9.34 5.99
C SER A 162 -12.95 10.36 7.09
N ASP A 163 -13.16 11.65 6.77
CA ASP A 163 -12.91 12.78 7.66
C ASP A 163 -11.45 12.96 8.14
N ALA A 164 -10.49 12.27 7.49
CA ALA A 164 -9.06 12.45 7.77
C ALA A 164 -8.52 13.81 7.29
N ASP A 165 -7.27 14.09 7.60
CA ASP A 165 -6.58 15.36 7.35
C ASP A 165 -6.78 15.95 5.95
N PRO A 166 -6.75 15.18 4.84
CA PRO A 166 -7.04 15.72 3.50
C PRO A 166 -8.43 16.34 3.37
N ALA A 167 -9.47 15.72 3.94
CA ALA A 167 -10.82 16.24 3.94
C ALA A 167 -10.98 17.46 4.87
N GLN A 168 -10.28 17.45 6.01
CA GLN A 168 -10.26 18.59 6.93
C GLN A 168 -9.58 19.81 6.30
N PHE A 169 -8.48 19.63 5.56
CA PHE A 169 -7.84 20.70 4.79
C PHE A 169 -8.79 21.26 3.74
N ALA A 170 -9.48 20.42 2.99
CA ALA A 170 -10.48 20.86 2.02
C ALA A 170 -11.59 21.69 2.67
N SER A 171 -12.09 21.24 3.81
CA SER A 171 -13.08 21.98 4.60
C SER A 171 -12.56 23.32 5.08
N LYS A 172 -11.27 23.41 5.47
CA LYS A 172 -10.62 24.68 5.85
C LYS A 172 -10.58 25.65 4.68
N ILE A 173 -10.21 25.19 3.47
CA ILE A 173 -10.20 26.00 2.26
C ILE A 173 -11.62 26.46 1.89
N ALA A 174 -12.60 25.54 1.89
CA ALA A 174 -13.99 25.87 1.62
C ALA A 174 -14.54 26.95 2.57
N ASN A 175 -14.29 26.83 3.87
CA ASN A 175 -14.70 27.81 4.87
C ASN A 175 -14.00 29.18 4.69
N ALA A 176 -12.80 29.19 4.13
CA ALA A 176 -12.08 30.42 3.84
C ALA A 176 -12.68 31.17 2.65
N THR A 177 -13.28 30.49 1.66
CA THR A 177 -13.91 31.15 0.50
C THR A 177 -15.09 32.01 0.89
N GLU A 178 -15.80 31.68 1.98
CA GLU A 178 -16.89 32.53 2.49
C GLU A 178 -16.43 33.94 2.91
N LYS A 179 -15.16 34.03 3.33
CA LYS A 179 -14.54 35.29 3.75
C LYS A 179 -13.74 35.97 2.64
N GLY A 180 -13.48 35.24 1.56
CA GLY A 180 -12.59 35.59 0.47
C GLY A 180 -11.12 35.39 0.87
N PHE A 181 -10.40 34.52 0.17
CA PHE A 181 -8.95 34.42 0.26
C PHE A 181 -8.31 34.66 -1.12
N GLU A 182 -7.04 35.00 -1.13
CA GLU A 182 -6.32 35.30 -2.35
C GLU A 182 -5.02 34.47 -2.37
N VAL A 183 -4.63 34.01 -3.54
CA VAL A 183 -3.43 33.18 -3.77
C VAL A 183 -2.59 33.74 -4.91
N ARG A 184 -1.30 33.42 -4.90
CA ARG A 184 -0.36 33.74 -5.98
C ARG A 184 0.70 32.65 -6.11
N GLY A 185 1.51 32.72 -7.16
CA GLY A 185 2.64 31.81 -7.39
C GLY A 185 2.20 30.36 -7.46
N ASP A 186 2.90 29.50 -6.76
CA ASP A 186 2.65 28.04 -6.78
C ASP A 186 1.25 27.65 -6.25
N LEU A 187 0.63 28.52 -5.46
CA LEU A 187 -0.68 28.27 -4.85
C LEU A 187 -1.87 28.71 -5.73
N THR A 188 -1.64 29.24 -6.93
CA THR A 188 -2.73 29.75 -7.79
C THR A 188 -3.78 28.70 -8.11
N PHE A 189 -3.43 27.42 -8.18
CA PHE A 189 -4.39 26.33 -8.41
C PHE A 189 -5.44 26.22 -7.28
N LEU A 190 -5.13 26.63 -6.04
CA LEU A 190 -6.08 26.59 -4.93
C LEU A 190 -7.29 27.51 -5.15
N SER A 191 -7.18 28.51 -6.03
CA SER A 191 -8.31 29.40 -6.35
C SER A 191 -9.49 28.67 -6.98
N ASP A 192 -9.26 27.50 -7.59
CA ASP A 192 -10.26 26.69 -8.32
C ASP A 192 -10.18 25.19 -7.93
N TRP A 193 -9.31 24.84 -7.00
CA TRP A 193 -9.17 23.46 -6.57
C TRP A 193 -10.40 22.98 -5.79
N THR A 194 -10.84 21.77 -6.08
CA THR A 194 -11.92 21.09 -5.34
C THR A 194 -11.45 19.73 -4.85
N TYR A 195 -11.98 19.29 -3.71
CA TYR A 195 -11.70 17.97 -3.14
C TYR A 195 -12.50 16.89 -3.88
N LYS A 196 -11.80 15.97 -4.54
CA LYS A 196 -12.40 14.94 -5.41
C LYS A 196 -12.21 13.51 -4.89
N LEU A 197 -11.60 13.37 -3.72
CA LEU A 197 -11.32 12.06 -3.17
C LEU A 197 -12.56 11.50 -2.46
N GLY A 198 -12.77 10.19 -2.64
CA GLY A 198 -13.71 9.41 -1.83
C GLY A 198 -13.11 9.07 -0.46
N GLY A 199 -13.68 8.06 0.20
CA GLY A 199 -13.20 7.55 1.47
C GLY A 199 -13.10 6.01 1.48
N GLU A 200 -12.10 5.46 2.16
CA GLU A 200 -11.93 4.04 2.52
C GLU A 200 -11.70 3.05 1.38
N LEU A 201 -12.28 3.24 0.21
CA LEU A 201 -12.31 2.27 -0.89
C LEU A 201 -10.97 2.23 -1.65
N LEU A 202 -10.68 1.11 -2.31
CA LEU A 202 -9.57 1.02 -3.26
C LEU A 202 -9.76 1.97 -4.43
N THR A 203 -8.68 2.62 -4.82
CA THR A 203 -8.63 3.36 -6.09
C THR A 203 -8.57 2.37 -7.27
N PRO A 204 -8.86 2.81 -8.52
CA PRO A 204 -8.63 1.98 -9.70
C PRO A 204 -7.17 1.51 -9.81
N PHE A 205 -6.22 2.37 -9.44
CA PHE A 205 -4.80 2.01 -9.39
C PHE A 205 -4.53 0.92 -8.35
N GLY A 206 -5.10 1.04 -7.13
CA GLY A 206 -4.96 0.03 -6.08
C GLY A 206 -5.48 -1.34 -6.51
N ARG A 207 -6.62 -1.38 -7.22
CA ARG A 207 -7.15 -2.64 -7.78
C ARG A 207 -6.18 -3.26 -8.80
N SER A 208 -5.54 -2.43 -9.64
CA SER A 208 -4.55 -2.91 -10.61
C SER A 208 -3.28 -3.43 -9.92
N GLN A 209 -2.86 -2.83 -8.80
CA GLN A 209 -1.72 -3.33 -8.01
C GLN A 209 -1.98 -4.77 -7.55
N GLU A 210 -3.15 -5.04 -6.96
CA GLU A 210 -3.50 -6.37 -6.46
C GLU A 210 -3.65 -7.40 -7.59
N PHE A 211 -4.25 -7.01 -8.71
CA PHE A 211 -4.38 -7.86 -9.88
C PHE A 211 -2.99 -8.25 -10.45
N LEU A 212 -2.07 -7.28 -10.56
CA LEU A 212 -0.71 -7.54 -11.04
C LEU A 212 0.09 -8.37 -10.04
N LEU A 213 -0.10 -8.15 -8.74
CA LEU A 213 0.50 -8.99 -7.68
C LEU A 213 0.02 -10.45 -7.81
N GLY A 214 -1.28 -10.66 -8.08
CA GLY A 214 -1.83 -11.97 -8.36
C GLY A 214 -1.17 -12.66 -9.57
N ILE A 215 -1.00 -11.92 -10.68
CA ILE A 215 -0.30 -12.44 -11.88
C ILE A 215 1.15 -12.80 -11.54
N GLN A 216 1.88 -11.96 -10.82
CA GLN A 216 3.26 -12.21 -10.42
C GLN A 216 3.37 -13.50 -9.60
N HIS A 217 2.52 -13.67 -8.59
CA HIS A 217 2.50 -14.86 -7.74
C HIS A 217 2.07 -16.10 -8.51
N ARG A 218 1.16 -16.00 -9.48
CA ARG A 218 0.79 -17.10 -10.37
C ARG A 218 1.98 -17.58 -11.21
N GLN A 219 2.79 -16.65 -11.74
CA GLN A 219 3.96 -17.01 -12.53
C GLN A 219 5.04 -17.68 -11.68
N LEU A 220 5.23 -17.22 -10.43
CA LEU A 220 6.22 -17.76 -9.51
C LEU A 220 5.80 -19.11 -8.90
N TYR A 221 4.54 -19.25 -8.49
CA TYR A 221 4.08 -20.33 -7.62
C TYR A 221 2.91 -21.14 -8.19
N GLY A 222 2.47 -20.86 -9.42
CA GLY A 222 1.31 -21.53 -10.02
C GLY A 222 1.46 -23.05 -10.14
N HIS A 223 2.69 -23.59 -10.19
CA HIS A 223 2.96 -25.02 -10.19
C HIS A 223 2.47 -25.74 -8.92
N LEU A 224 2.37 -25.02 -7.80
CA LEU A 224 1.87 -25.55 -6.53
C LEU A 224 0.36 -25.85 -6.54
N LEU A 225 -0.39 -25.33 -7.53
CA LEU A 225 -1.81 -25.68 -7.71
C LEU A 225 -2.03 -27.14 -8.08
N ASN A 226 -1.02 -27.82 -8.60
CA ASN A 226 -1.11 -29.25 -8.89
C ASN A 226 -1.45 -30.06 -7.64
N ASN A 227 -0.94 -29.66 -6.47
CA ASN A 227 -1.22 -30.32 -5.20
C ASN A 227 -2.71 -30.29 -4.84
N PHE A 228 -3.40 -29.18 -5.13
CA PHE A 228 -4.85 -29.04 -4.92
C PHE A 228 -5.63 -29.91 -5.90
N THR A 229 -5.22 -29.94 -7.17
CA THR A 229 -5.83 -30.78 -8.20
C THR A 229 -5.71 -32.26 -7.85
N GLU A 230 -4.53 -32.71 -7.41
CA GLU A 230 -4.26 -34.10 -7.00
C GLU A 230 -5.06 -34.49 -5.74
N ALA A 231 -5.19 -33.55 -4.79
CA ALA A 231 -5.96 -33.75 -3.56
C ALA A 231 -7.49 -33.61 -3.77
N GLY A 232 -7.95 -33.07 -4.90
CA GLY A 232 -9.35 -32.77 -5.15
C GLY A 232 -9.91 -31.67 -4.22
N THR A 233 -9.07 -30.67 -3.86
CA THR A 233 -9.42 -29.57 -2.97
C THR A 233 -9.32 -28.22 -3.69
N ILE A 234 -9.94 -27.18 -3.09
CA ILE A 234 -9.89 -25.80 -3.56
C ILE A 234 -9.11 -25.00 -2.51
N PRO A 235 -8.16 -24.14 -2.91
CA PRO A 235 -7.44 -23.28 -1.98
C PRO A 235 -8.38 -22.34 -1.22
N VAL A 236 -8.03 -22.05 0.02
CA VAL A 236 -8.68 -21.01 0.85
C VAL A 236 -7.70 -19.86 1.00
N PHE A 237 -8.09 -18.67 0.52
CA PHE A 237 -7.43 -17.39 0.76
C PHE A 237 -8.22 -16.63 1.82
N ARG A 238 -7.55 -15.80 2.61
CA ARG A 238 -8.19 -15.08 3.72
C ARG A 238 -8.11 -13.58 3.54
N THR A 239 -9.10 -12.87 4.06
CA THR A 239 -9.18 -11.42 4.02
C THR A 239 -10.00 -10.87 5.19
N GLU A 240 -9.86 -9.57 5.44
CA GLU A 240 -10.68 -8.84 6.39
C GLU A 240 -12.01 -8.38 5.78
N SER A 241 -12.98 -8.03 6.61
CA SER A 241 -14.35 -7.74 6.18
C SER A 241 -14.60 -6.33 5.62
N GLN A 242 -13.64 -5.41 5.72
CA GLN A 242 -13.79 -4.10 5.10
C GLN A 242 -13.81 -4.22 3.57
N ASP A 243 -14.60 -3.36 2.89
CA ASP A 243 -14.75 -3.43 1.42
C ASP A 243 -13.38 -3.46 0.70
N ARG A 244 -12.46 -2.56 1.07
CA ARG A 244 -11.12 -2.53 0.46
C ARG A 244 -10.35 -3.83 0.62
N MET A 245 -10.57 -4.57 1.71
CA MET A 245 -9.90 -5.83 1.97
C MET A 245 -10.47 -6.96 1.12
N VAL A 246 -11.80 -7.06 1.06
CA VAL A 246 -12.50 -8.02 0.18
C VAL A 246 -12.10 -7.77 -1.27
N LYS A 247 -12.12 -6.50 -1.72
CA LYS A 247 -11.72 -6.12 -3.09
C LYS A 247 -10.23 -6.35 -3.37
N THR A 248 -9.36 -6.22 -2.39
CA THR A 248 -7.94 -6.60 -2.49
C THR A 248 -7.81 -8.07 -2.86
N THR A 249 -8.45 -8.96 -2.08
CA THR A 249 -8.37 -10.41 -2.32
C THR A 249 -9.07 -10.84 -3.60
N GLU A 250 -10.22 -10.25 -3.94
CA GLU A 250 -10.88 -10.52 -5.22
C GLU A 250 -10.01 -10.14 -6.43
N ASN A 251 -9.35 -8.95 -6.40
CA ASN A 251 -8.46 -8.55 -7.50
C ASN A 251 -7.19 -9.41 -7.56
N PHE A 252 -6.59 -9.74 -6.41
CA PHE A 252 -5.47 -10.68 -6.34
C PHE A 252 -5.86 -12.04 -6.92
N ALA A 253 -6.98 -12.61 -6.50
CA ALA A 253 -7.48 -13.88 -7.00
C ALA A 253 -7.78 -13.84 -8.50
N ALA A 254 -8.37 -12.75 -9.00
CA ALA A 254 -8.60 -12.55 -10.42
C ALA A 254 -7.30 -12.51 -11.24
N GLY A 255 -6.25 -11.89 -10.71
CA GLY A 255 -4.92 -11.93 -11.33
C GLY A 255 -4.26 -13.31 -11.27
N PHE A 256 -4.44 -14.01 -10.14
CA PHE A 256 -3.81 -15.31 -9.90
C PHE A 256 -4.49 -16.45 -10.67
N PHE A 257 -5.81 -16.53 -10.69
CA PHE A 257 -6.57 -17.62 -11.33
C PHE A 257 -7.07 -17.29 -12.72
N GLY A 258 -7.23 -15.99 -13.05
CA GLY A 258 -7.87 -15.50 -14.27
C GLY A 258 -9.31 -15.03 -14.03
N VAL A 259 -9.88 -14.39 -15.04
CA VAL A 259 -11.26 -13.86 -15.04
C VAL A 259 -12.06 -14.56 -16.14
N PRO A 260 -13.18 -15.24 -15.84
CA PRO A 260 -13.90 -15.31 -14.55
C PRO A 260 -13.48 -16.50 -13.67
N GLU A 261 -12.45 -17.26 -14.00
CA GLU A 261 -12.09 -18.55 -13.41
C GLU A 261 -11.89 -18.49 -11.89
N TYR A 262 -11.45 -17.33 -11.35
CA TYR A 262 -11.26 -17.16 -9.90
C TYR A 262 -12.53 -17.40 -9.09
N LEU A 263 -13.71 -17.20 -9.67
CA LEU A 263 -15.00 -17.41 -8.97
C LEU A 263 -15.22 -18.86 -8.57
N ASP A 264 -14.61 -19.81 -9.28
CA ASP A 264 -14.80 -21.24 -9.08
C ASP A 264 -13.52 -21.96 -8.58
N GLN A 265 -12.38 -21.28 -8.50
CA GLN A 265 -11.07 -21.89 -8.23
C GLN A 265 -10.48 -21.54 -6.86
N VAL A 266 -11.11 -20.67 -6.09
CA VAL A 266 -10.65 -20.29 -4.74
C VAL A 266 -11.84 -20.00 -3.84
N ASN A 267 -11.75 -20.43 -2.58
CA ASN A 267 -12.62 -19.99 -1.51
C ASN A 267 -12.00 -18.77 -0.82
N ILE A 268 -12.75 -17.72 -0.59
CA ILE A 268 -12.29 -16.55 0.15
C ILE A 268 -12.97 -16.57 1.54
N GLU A 269 -12.18 -16.78 2.57
CA GLU A 269 -12.60 -16.59 3.95
C GLU A 269 -12.56 -15.12 4.30
N ILE A 270 -13.65 -14.59 4.85
CA ILE A 270 -13.77 -13.18 5.26
C ILE A 270 -13.87 -13.12 6.77
N LEU A 271 -12.79 -12.69 7.42
CA LEU A 271 -12.72 -12.49 8.86
C LEU A 271 -13.38 -11.17 9.26
N VAL A 272 -14.19 -11.20 10.30
CA VAL A 272 -14.90 -10.00 10.76
C VAL A 272 -13.93 -9.07 11.48
N GLU A 273 -13.81 -7.85 10.95
CA GLU A 273 -13.02 -6.76 11.53
C GLU A 273 -13.93 -5.86 12.35
N SER A 274 -13.99 -6.11 13.65
CA SER A 274 -14.87 -5.38 14.57
C SER A 274 -14.36 -5.46 16.01
N PRO A 275 -14.60 -4.42 16.83
CA PRO A 275 -14.29 -4.47 18.26
C PRO A 275 -14.90 -5.69 18.95
N GLY A 276 -14.10 -6.38 19.77
CA GLY A 276 -14.50 -7.56 20.54
C GLY A 276 -14.54 -8.87 19.74
N VAL A 277 -14.14 -8.84 18.46
CA VAL A 277 -13.95 -10.04 17.66
C VAL A 277 -12.46 -10.35 17.57
N ASN A 278 -12.06 -11.55 18.03
CA ASN A 278 -10.70 -12.02 17.87
C ASN A 278 -10.41 -12.25 16.37
N ASN A 279 -9.33 -11.62 15.90
CA ASN A 279 -8.92 -11.69 14.52
C ASN A 279 -7.42 -11.37 14.41
N SER A 280 -6.62 -12.32 13.95
CA SER A 280 -5.16 -12.15 13.79
C SER A 280 -4.79 -11.13 12.70
N GLY A 281 -5.70 -10.87 11.75
CA GLY A 281 -5.55 -9.84 10.72
C GLY A 281 -5.98 -8.43 11.16
N ALA A 282 -6.62 -8.29 12.36
CA ALA A 282 -7.00 -7.00 12.94
C ALA A 282 -6.84 -7.00 14.48
N PRO A 283 -5.64 -7.33 15.01
CA PRO A 283 -5.39 -7.56 16.42
C PRO A 283 -5.57 -6.32 17.31
N TYR A 284 -5.49 -5.13 16.75
CA TYR A 284 -5.68 -3.85 17.44
C TYR A 284 -7.09 -3.68 18.05
N TYR A 285 -8.08 -4.45 17.61
CA TYR A 285 -9.41 -4.46 18.23
C TYR A 285 -9.48 -5.22 19.55
N VAL A 286 -8.47 -6.03 19.85
CA VAL A 286 -8.43 -6.86 21.06
C VAL A 286 -7.17 -6.63 21.91
N CYS A 287 -6.30 -5.71 21.53
CA CYS A 287 -5.12 -5.29 22.28
C CYS A 287 -5.35 -3.86 22.83
N ASP A 288 -5.82 -3.74 24.07
CA ASP A 288 -6.21 -2.43 24.63
C ASP A 288 -5.06 -1.43 24.62
N ASN A 289 -3.85 -1.86 24.95
CA ASN A 289 -2.67 -0.98 25.01
C ASN A 289 -2.26 -0.43 23.63
N ALA A 290 -2.65 -1.06 22.54
CA ALA A 290 -2.47 -0.51 21.19
C ALA A 290 -3.29 0.77 20.97
N ASN A 291 -4.33 0.98 21.75
CA ASN A 291 -5.24 2.13 21.67
C ASN A 291 -5.03 3.15 22.82
N VAL A 292 -3.95 3.02 23.59
CA VAL A 292 -3.59 3.93 24.68
C VAL A 292 -2.51 4.91 24.21
N ALA A 293 -2.75 6.21 24.38
CA ALA A 293 -1.87 7.27 23.88
C ALA A 293 -0.39 7.13 24.30
N SER A 294 -0.13 6.73 25.56
CA SER A 294 1.22 6.56 26.10
C SER A 294 1.90 5.23 25.72
N ARG A 295 1.24 4.38 24.97
CA ARG A 295 1.75 3.05 24.56
C ARG A 295 1.59 2.81 23.06
N GLY A 296 0.35 2.91 22.54
CA GLY A 296 0.04 2.65 21.14
C GLY A 296 0.30 3.82 20.20
N TYR A 297 0.32 5.09 20.71
CA TYR A 297 0.47 6.29 19.88
C TYR A 297 1.72 7.11 20.20
N ILE A 298 2.79 6.47 20.70
CA ILE A 298 4.09 7.12 20.92
C ILE A 298 4.64 7.67 19.62
N GLY A 299 4.48 6.93 18.51
CA GLY A 299 4.91 7.31 17.17
C GLY A 299 4.27 8.60 16.69
N THR A 300 2.95 8.72 16.79
CA THR A 300 2.21 9.96 16.45
C THR A 300 2.73 11.15 17.24
N ALA A 301 2.98 11.02 18.54
CA ALA A 301 3.51 12.11 19.38
C ALA A 301 4.91 12.55 18.91
N MET A 302 5.78 11.59 18.58
CA MET A 302 7.14 11.85 18.11
C MET A 302 7.14 12.44 16.70
N ALA A 303 6.35 11.93 15.77
CA ALA A 303 6.19 12.43 14.42
C ALA A 303 5.69 13.87 14.41
N ASN A 304 4.67 14.20 15.19
CA ASN A 304 4.14 15.54 15.33
C ASN A 304 5.16 16.53 15.93
N ARG A 305 6.00 16.08 16.87
CA ARG A 305 7.08 16.90 17.41
C ARG A 305 8.18 17.17 16.38
N PHE A 306 8.56 16.18 15.60
CA PHE A 306 9.49 16.32 14.49
C PHE A 306 8.97 17.29 13.43
N ALA A 307 7.72 17.11 12.99
CA ALA A 307 7.10 17.91 11.93
C ALA A 307 7.07 19.42 12.25
N LYS A 308 6.87 19.78 13.52
CA LYS A 308 6.89 21.19 13.97
C LYS A 308 8.16 21.94 13.62
N ASN A 309 9.28 21.23 13.53
CA ASN A 309 10.57 21.85 13.19
C ASN A 309 10.93 21.64 11.71
N ALA A 310 10.62 20.46 11.17
CA ALA A 310 11.02 20.02 9.84
C ALA A 310 10.41 20.86 8.71
N PHE A 311 9.17 21.34 8.88
CA PHE A 311 8.42 22.04 7.83
C PHE A 311 8.33 23.57 8.01
N ASN A 312 9.04 24.17 8.96
CA ASN A 312 8.97 25.63 9.22
C ASN A 312 9.25 26.50 8.00
N THR A 313 10.26 26.16 7.22
CA THR A 313 10.64 26.89 5.99
C THR A 313 9.52 26.79 4.94
N THR A 314 8.97 25.61 4.75
CA THR A 314 7.88 25.34 3.80
C THR A 314 6.60 26.06 4.22
N ILE A 315 6.25 26.04 5.51
CA ILE A 315 5.11 26.80 6.04
C ILE A 315 5.28 28.29 5.75
N ALA A 316 6.45 28.86 6.04
CA ALA A 316 6.73 30.29 5.81
C ALA A 316 6.63 30.64 4.31
N ARG A 317 7.19 29.79 3.44
CA ARG A 317 7.14 29.97 1.98
C ARG A 317 5.72 29.93 1.45
N LEU A 318 4.91 28.93 1.84
CA LEU A 318 3.51 28.82 1.39
C LEU A 318 2.64 29.94 1.94
N ASN A 319 2.79 30.32 3.22
CA ASN A 319 2.06 31.45 3.80
C ASN A 319 2.40 32.79 3.15
N SER A 320 3.57 32.93 2.53
CA SER A 320 3.89 34.14 1.77
C SER A 320 3.11 34.27 0.44
N GLN A 321 2.47 33.20 0.00
CA GLN A 321 1.75 33.11 -1.29
C GLN A 321 0.22 33.09 -1.12
N ILE A 322 -0.28 33.18 0.11
CA ILE A 322 -1.72 33.18 0.42
C ILE A 322 -2.07 34.35 1.35
N SER A 323 -3.28 34.89 1.21
CA SER A 323 -3.86 35.92 2.07
C SER A 323 -5.27 35.49 2.49
N GLY A 324 -5.65 35.76 3.73
CA GLY A 324 -6.96 35.36 4.28
C GLY A 324 -7.01 33.95 4.86
N VAL A 325 -5.94 33.14 4.71
CA VAL A 325 -5.75 31.80 5.31
C VAL A 325 -4.34 31.73 5.86
N GLU A 326 -4.16 31.07 6.99
CA GLU A 326 -2.84 30.74 7.55
C GLU A 326 -2.67 29.22 7.58
N PHE A 327 -1.61 28.73 6.94
CA PHE A 327 -1.24 27.31 6.98
C PHE A 327 -0.39 27.00 8.19
N THR A 328 -0.69 25.88 8.80
CA THR A 328 0.01 25.26 9.93
C THR A 328 0.82 24.04 9.48
N VAL A 329 1.53 23.42 10.40
CA VAL A 329 2.23 22.14 10.12
C VAL A 329 1.24 21.03 9.70
N SER A 330 0.06 20.96 10.34
CA SER A 330 -0.97 20.00 9.97
C SER A 330 -1.46 20.21 8.53
N ASP A 331 -1.63 21.46 8.09
CA ASP A 331 -2.02 21.76 6.70
C ASP A 331 -0.94 21.32 5.70
N VAL A 332 0.33 21.50 6.04
CA VAL A 332 1.45 21.06 5.18
C VAL A 332 1.48 19.54 5.06
N ILE A 333 1.28 18.81 6.17
CA ILE A 333 1.15 17.34 6.14
C ILE A 333 -0.08 16.94 5.31
N SER A 334 -1.23 17.60 5.47
CA SER A 334 -2.42 17.34 4.66
C SER A 334 -2.18 17.56 3.16
N MET A 335 -1.42 18.60 2.78
CA MET A 335 -1.05 18.85 1.38
C MET A 335 -0.11 17.77 0.82
N LEU A 336 0.83 17.25 1.64
CA LEU A 336 1.69 16.13 1.28
C LEU A 336 0.88 14.84 1.13
N GLN A 337 -0.11 14.61 2.00
CA GLN A 337 -1.07 13.52 1.87
C GLN A 337 -1.93 13.68 0.61
N LEU A 338 -2.38 14.89 0.28
CA LEU A 338 -3.11 15.18 -0.96
C LEU A 338 -2.24 14.91 -2.19
N CYS A 339 -0.94 15.27 -2.15
CA CYS A 339 -0.01 14.87 -3.21
C CYS A 339 -0.06 13.35 -3.43
N SER A 340 0.04 12.56 -2.38
CA SER A 340 0.07 11.08 -2.46
C SER A 340 -1.29 10.51 -2.89
N TYR A 341 -2.37 10.87 -2.19
CA TYR A 341 -3.71 10.32 -2.44
C TYR A 341 -4.29 10.73 -3.80
N GLU A 342 -4.16 12.01 -4.19
CA GLU A 342 -4.63 12.43 -5.51
C GLU A 342 -3.85 11.72 -6.63
N THR A 343 -2.54 11.53 -6.46
CA THR A 343 -1.74 10.82 -7.46
C THR A 343 -2.20 9.38 -7.63
N VAL A 344 -2.45 8.63 -6.56
CA VAL A 344 -2.91 7.23 -6.66
C VAL A 344 -4.39 7.10 -7.02
N ALA A 345 -5.18 8.16 -6.84
CA ALA A 345 -6.63 8.17 -7.15
C ALA A 345 -6.94 8.76 -8.53
N LEU A 346 -6.30 9.88 -8.87
CA LEU A 346 -6.58 10.69 -10.06
C LEU A 346 -5.47 10.62 -11.11
N GLY A 347 -4.31 10.05 -10.74
CA GLY A 347 -3.12 9.93 -11.60
C GLY A 347 -2.13 11.10 -11.45
N TYR A 348 -2.52 12.21 -10.85
CA TYR A 348 -1.66 13.37 -10.58
C TYR A 348 -2.20 14.18 -9.41
N SER A 349 -1.35 15.08 -8.87
CA SER A 349 -1.77 16.09 -7.89
C SER A 349 -1.05 17.41 -8.13
N ALA A 350 -1.80 18.51 -8.05
CA ALA A 350 -1.24 19.85 -8.11
C ALA A 350 -0.47 20.22 -6.82
N PHE A 351 -0.63 19.47 -5.75
CA PHE A 351 0.11 19.67 -4.50
C PHE A 351 1.56 19.19 -4.56
N CYS A 352 1.88 18.16 -5.36
CA CYS A 352 3.22 17.59 -5.39
C CYS A 352 4.32 18.61 -5.73
N PRO A 353 4.17 19.50 -6.73
CA PRO A 353 5.17 20.52 -7.06
C PRO A 353 5.41 21.57 -5.97
N LEU A 354 4.55 21.66 -4.96
CA LEU A 354 4.74 22.58 -3.84
C LEU A 354 5.96 22.21 -2.96
N PHE A 355 6.46 20.99 -3.05
CA PHE A 355 7.40 20.44 -2.10
C PHE A 355 8.78 20.17 -2.71
N THR A 356 9.80 20.45 -1.92
CA THR A 356 11.19 20.16 -2.26
C THR A 356 11.54 18.70 -1.98
N GLN A 357 12.68 18.25 -2.48
CA GLN A 357 13.24 16.95 -2.12
C GLN A 357 13.38 16.79 -0.60
N GLU A 358 13.81 17.83 0.11
CA GLU A 358 13.95 17.82 1.58
C GLU A 358 12.59 17.63 2.27
N ASP A 359 11.52 18.28 1.77
CA ASP A 359 10.18 18.10 2.30
C ASP A 359 9.71 16.65 2.16
N PHE A 360 9.95 15.99 1.01
CA PHE A 360 9.60 14.58 0.84
C PHE A 360 10.44 13.65 1.73
N LEU A 361 11.73 13.96 1.92
CA LEU A 361 12.58 13.21 2.84
C LEU A 361 12.13 13.35 4.30
N ASN A 362 11.61 14.50 4.67
CA ASN A 362 11.03 14.74 6.00
C ASN A 362 9.63 14.12 6.14
N TYR A 363 8.86 14.07 5.05
CA TYR A 363 7.55 13.41 5.02
C TYR A 363 7.68 11.89 5.18
N GLU A 364 8.64 11.26 4.52
CA GLU A 364 9.00 9.86 4.75
C GLU A 364 9.36 9.63 6.21
N TYR A 365 10.26 10.46 6.78
CA TYR A 365 10.71 10.31 8.15
C TYR A 365 9.59 10.57 9.18
N PHE A 366 8.62 11.41 8.86
CA PHE A 366 7.41 11.60 9.67
C PHE A 366 6.66 10.27 9.84
N TYR A 367 6.42 9.55 8.75
CA TYR A 367 5.80 8.23 8.81
C TYR A 367 6.73 7.16 9.39
N ASP A 368 8.04 7.26 9.16
CA ASP A 368 8.99 6.35 9.79
C ASP A 368 8.91 6.44 11.32
N LEU A 369 8.84 7.64 11.88
CA LEU A 369 8.64 7.82 13.33
C LEU A 369 7.31 7.23 13.80
N GLU A 370 6.23 7.50 13.10
CA GLU A 370 4.90 6.99 13.43
C GLU A 370 4.91 5.46 13.47
N PHE A 371 5.25 4.82 12.36
CA PHE A 371 5.20 3.36 12.25
C PHE A 371 6.24 2.64 13.09
N TYR A 372 7.45 3.20 13.26
CA TYR A 372 8.48 2.58 14.09
C TYR A 372 8.05 2.40 15.55
N TYR A 373 7.34 3.39 16.12
CA TYR A 373 6.93 3.37 17.51
C TYR A 373 5.48 2.93 17.75
N GLU A 374 4.67 2.75 16.71
CA GLU A 374 3.30 2.23 16.86
C GLU A 374 3.18 0.75 16.51
N CYS A 375 3.85 0.29 15.46
CA CYS A 375 3.76 -1.07 14.94
C CYS A 375 5.14 -1.70 14.67
N GLY A 376 6.21 -0.93 14.82
CA GLY A 376 7.59 -1.35 14.62
C GLY A 376 8.28 -1.83 15.89
N PRO A 377 9.62 -2.01 15.85
CA PRO A 377 10.38 -2.50 17.00
C PRO A 377 10.37 -1.55 18.21
N GLY A 378 10.14 -0.25 18.00
CA GLY A 378 9.99 0.73 19.07
C GLY A 378 8.63 0.69 19.78
N SER A 379 7.67 -0.06 19.28
CA SER A 379 6.36 -0.25 19.91
C SER A 379 6.44 -1.29 21.03
N PRO A 380 5.85 -1.05 22.21
CA PRO A 380 5.79 -2.05 23.27
C PRO A 380 4.73 -3.14 23.04
N VAL A 381 3.91 -3.06 21.99
CA VAL A 381 2.77 -3.95 21.73
C VAL A 381 2.84 -4.65 20.37
N SER A 382 3.73 -4.26 19.47
CA SER A 382 3.71 -4.75 18.08
C SER A 382 3.94 -6.26 17.96
N ALA A 383 4.87 -6.84 18.71
CA ALA A 383 5.07 -8.28 18.71
C ALA A 383 3.84 -9.04 19.24
N ALA A 384 3.15 -8.49 20.23
CA ALA A 384 1.92 -9.07 20.78
C ALA A 384 0.80 -9.05 19.74
N GLN A 385 0.64 -7.95 18.99
CA GLN A 385 -0.32 -7.86 17.91
C GLN A 385 -0.01 -8.86 16.77
N GLY A 386 1.27 -9.02 16.39
CA GLY A 386 1.69 -9.99 15.37
C GLY A 386 1.68 -11.46 15.84
N LYS A 387 1.54 -11.73 17.18
CA LYS A 387 1.60 -13.08 17.73
C LYS A 387 0.53 -14.02 17.16
N GLY A 388 -0.70 -13.53 16.97
CA GLY A 388 -1.79 -14.34 16.44
C GLY A 388 -1.45 -14.93 15.08
N TYR A 389 -1.02 -14.09 14.14
CA TYR A 389 -0.61 -14.55 12.82
C TYR A 389 0.62 -15.46 12.86
N LEU A 390 1.60 -15.20 13.74
CA LEU A 390 2.75 -16.08 13.93
C LEU A 390 2.33 -17.47 14.42
N GLN A 391 1.35 -17.58 15.32
CA GLN A 391 0.81 -18.87 15.77
C GLN A 391 0.10 -19.63 14.65
N GLU A 392 -0.73 -18.95 13.86
CA GLU A 392 -1.36 -19.52 12.68
C GLU A 392 -0.33 -20.00 11.64
N PHE A 393 0.70 -19.19 11.40
CA PHE A 393 1.79 -19.53 10.49
C PHE A 393 2.50 -20.84 10.92
N VAL A 394 2.86 -20.96 12.19
CA VAL A 394 3.51 -22.17 12.73
C VAL A 394 2.56 -23.37 12.70
N ALA A 395 1.27 -23.17 12.98
CA ALA A 395 0.25 -24.22 12.91
C ALA A 395 0.16 -24.89 11.52
N ARG A 396 0.28 -24.09 10.45
CA ARG A 396 0.28 -24.56 9.05
C ARG A 396 1.46 -25.49 8.71
N PHE A 397 2.51 -25.48 9.53
CA PHE A 397 3.68 -26.37 9.36
C PHE A 397 3.67 -27.59 10.28
N THR A 398 3.11 -27.43 11.47
CA THR A 398 3.06 -28.52 12.46
C THR A 398 1.87 -29.45 12.25
N GLY A 399 0.85 -28.99 11.52
CA GLY A 399 -0.42 -29.70 11.38
C GLY A 399 -1.25 -29.71 12.67
N GLU A 400 -0.89 -28.86 13.64
CA GLU A 400 -1.58 -28.71 14.92
C GLU A 400 -2.24 -27.34 14.98
N TYR A 401 -3.54 -27.28 15.33
CA TYR A 401 -4.24 -26.00 15.45
C TYR A 401 -3.61 -25.12 16.54
N PRO A 402 -3.57 -23.79 16.32
CA PRO A 402 -2.94 -22.89 17.27
C PRO A 402 -3.69 -22.88 18.60
N GLN A 403 -2.97 -22.70 19.71
CA GLN A 403 -3.56 -22.58 21.04
C GLN A 403 -3.95 -21.11 21.30
N PRO A 404 -5.12 -20.85 21.89
CA PRO A 404 -5.61 -19.48 22.14
C PRO A 404 -4.75 -18.80 23.19
N SER A 405 -3.95 -17.84 22.80
CA SER A 405 -3.12 -17.01 23.69
C SER A 405 -2.82 -15.63 23.11
N SER A 406 -3.68 -15.16 22.19
CA SER A 406 -3.50 -13.93 21.44
C SER A 406 -4.82 -13.47 20.82
N ALA A 407 -4.77 -12.76 19.70
CA ALA A 407 -5.93 -12.35 18.90
C ALA A 407 -6.54 -13.48 18.05
N LEU A 408 -6.23 -14.74 18.30
CA LEU A 408 -6.75 -15.89 17.55
C LEU A 408 -8.26 -16.06 17.70
N ASN A 409 -8.93 -16.45 16.64
CA ASN A 409 -10.34 -16.80 16.64
C ASN A 409 -10.53 -18.31 16.73
N GLU A 410 -10.75 -18.82 17.95
CA GLU A 410 -10.89 -20.26 18.21
C GLU A 410 -11.98 -20.96 17.38
N THR A 411 -12.98 -20.22 16.90
CA THR A 411 -14.06 -20.77 16.07
C THR A 411 -13.58 -21.09 14.66
N PHE A 412 -12.82 -20.20 14.05
CA PHE A 412 -12.34 -20.34 12.68
C PHE A 412 -11.00 -21.07 12.61
N ASP A 413 -10.05 -20.71 13.50
CA ASP A 413 -8.69 -21.25 13.51
C ASP A 413 -8.61 -22.70 13.99
N ASN A 414 -9.72 -23.31 14.38
CA ASN A 414 -9.85 -24.72 14.76
C ASN A 414 -10.74 -25.52 13.79
N SER A 415 -10.85 -25.10 12.55
CA SER A 415 -11.72 -25.69 11.53
C SER A 415 -10.97 -25.93 10.23
N THR A 416 -10.99 -27.15 9.72
CA THR A 416 -10.40 -27.49 8.41
C THR A 416 -11.05 -26.77 7.23
N THR A 417 -12.27 -26.24 7.40
CA THR A 417 -12.99 -25.52 6.37
C THR A 417 -12.47 -24.08 6.24
N TYR A 418 -12.25 -23.41 7.38
CA TYR A 418 -11.81 -22.02 7.42
C TYR A 418 -10.31 -21.90 7.51
N PHE A 419 -9.66 -22.80 8.25
CA PHE A 419 -8.23 -22.82 8.48
C PHE A 419 -7.61 -24.16 8.09
N PRO A 420 -7.48 -24.47 6.79
CA PRO A 420 -6.86 -25.72 6.32
C PRO A 420 -5.34 -25.71 6.60
N LEU A 421 -4.85 -26.80 7.21
CA LEU A 421 -3.43 -26.94 7.59
C LEU A 421 -2.55 -27.61 6.52
N ASN A 422 -3.11 -28.00 5.37
CA ASN A 422 -2.43 -28.83 4.36
C ASN A 422 -2.38 -28.16 2.97
N GLN A 423 -2.39 -26.85 2.90
CA GLN A 423 -2.25 -26.14 1.64
C GLN A 423 -0.78 -25.93 1.25
N SER A 424 -0.51 -25.97 -0.05
CA SER A 424 0.79 -25.57 -0.62
C SER A 424 0.89 -24.07 -0.91
N ILE A 425 -0.25 -23.36 -0.96
CA ILE A 425 -0.33 -21.91 -1.14
C ILE A 425 -1.27 -21.34 -0.08
N TYR A 426 -0.79 -20.36 0.67
CA TYR A 426 -1.56 -19.54 1.58
C TYR A 426 -1.44 -18.09 1.15
N ALA A 427 -2.55 -17.36 1.13
CA ALA A 427 -2.59 -15.93 0.83
C ALA A 427 -3.57 -15.25 1.78
N ASP A 428 -3.04 -14.39 2.63
CA ASP A 428 -3.76 -13.70 3.69
C ASP A 428 -3.63 -12.18 3.46
N ALA A 429 -4.75 -11.50 3.20
CA ALA A 429 -4.79 -10.05 3.02
C ALA A 429 -5.05 -9.34 4.35
N THR A 430 -4.31 -8.27 4.63
CA THR A 430 -4.41 -7.49 5.86
C THR A 430 -4.04 -6.02 5.65
N HIS A 431 -3.83 -5.29 6.74
CA HIS A 431 -3.45 -3.87 6.78
C HIS A 431 -1.95 -3.67 7.02
N GLU A 432 -1.44 -2.46 6.71
CA GLU A 432 -0.03 -2.09 6.89
C GLU A 432 0.49 -2.32 8.31
N VAL A 433 -0.31 -1.95 9.31
CA VAL A 433 0.05 -2.10 10.72
C VAL A 433 0.29 -3.57 11.07
N VAL A 434 -0.57 -4.47 10.59
CA VAL A 434 -0.47 -5.91 10.88
C VAL A 434 0.68 -6.57 10.14
N VAL A 435 0.98 -6.14 8.91
CA VAL A 435 2.20 -6.59 8.23
C VAL A 435 3.42 -6.25 9.06
N LEU A 436 3.53 -5.00 9.56
CA LEU A 436 4.69 -4.57 10.34
C LEU A 436 4.75 -5.28 11.70
N ASP A 437 3.63 -5.39 12.42
CA ASP A 437 3.51 -6.16 13.66
C ASP A 437 3.99 -7.62 13.46
N THR A 438 3.63 -8.22 12.33
CA THR A 438 4.06 -9.57 11.96
C THR A 438 5.57 -9.64 11.72
N LEU A 439 6.17 -8.69 10.98
CA LEU A 439 7.63 -8.66 10.77
C LEU A 439 8.39 -8.56 12.10
N VAL A 440 7.86 -7.80 13.08
CA VAL A 440 8.42 -7.69 14.43
C VAL A 440 8.19 -8.98 15.23
N ALA A 441 7.00 -9.57 15.17
CA ALA A 441 6.71 -10.85 15.83
C ALA A 441 7.60 -11.99 15.30
N PHE A 442 7.89 -12.01 14.00
CA PHE A 442 8.86 -12.93 13.38
C PHE A 442 10.31 -12.61 13.72
N ASN A 443 10.59 -11.53 14.43
CA ASN A 443 11.94 -11.11 14.80
C ASN A 443 12.91 -10.94 13.62
N LEU A 444 12.43 -10.33 12.52
CA LEU A 444 13.23 -10.10 11.31
C LEU A 444 14.12 -8.85 11.47
N THR A 445 15.04 -8.88 12.41
CA THR A 445 15.86 -7.72 12.83
C THR A 445 16.72 -7.11 11.73
N ALA A 446 16.98 -7.85 10.64
CA ALA A 446 17.69 -7.32 9.48
C ALA A 446 16.97 -6.12 8.83
N LEU A 447 15.65 -5.99 9.01
CA LEU A 447 14.83 -4.90 8.49
C LEU A 447 14.94 -3.62 9.33
N PHE A 448 15.43 -3.71 10.57
CA PHE A 448 15.37 -2.66 11.60
C PHE A 448 16.76 -2.27 12.15
N LYS A 449 17.82 -2.46 11.37
CA LYS A 449 19.21 -2.19 11.82
C LYS A 449 19.46 -0.71 12.05
N GLY A 450 20.05 -0.39 13.21
CA GLY A 450 20.45 0.95 13.58
C GLY A 450 19.87 1.41 14.93
N PRO A 451 20.18 2.62 15.37
CA PRO A 451 19.64 3.18 16.61
C PRO A 451 18.15 3.49 16.47
N PRO A 452 17.41 3.57 17.57
CA PRO A 452 16.02 4.03 17.57
C PRO A 452 15.87 5.40 16.89
N LEU A 453 14.73 5.62 16.21
CA LEU A 453 14.48 6.87 15.49
C LEU A 453 14.29 8.05 16.47
N SER A 454 14.78 9.22 16.10
CA SER A 454 14.77 10.42 16.94
C SER A 454 13.86 11.52 16.41
N ALA A 455 12.96 12.04 17.23
CA ALA A 455 12.16 13.22 16.89
C ALA A 455 12.95 14.53 16.80
N ALA A 456 14.24 14.54 17.20
CA ALA A 456 15.09 15.73 17.13
C ALA A 456 15.60 16.06 15.71
N GLY A 457 15.55 15.12 14.79
CA GLY A 457 15.95 15.32 13.40
C GLY A 457 16.05 14.02 12.62
N ASN A 458 15.99 14.13 11.31
CA ASN A 458 16.13 13.01 10.37
C ASN A 458 17.62 12.61 10.23
N GLN A 459 18.08 11.69 11.04
CA GLN A 459 19.47 11.25 11.04
C GLN A 459 19.74 10.07 10.10
N ARG A 460 18.72 9.41 9.56
CA ARG A 460 18.80 8.28 8.61
C ARG A 460 19.86 7.23 8.94
N GLN A 461 20.04 6.93 10.22
CA GLN A 461 21.00 5.93 10.71
C GLN A 461 20.39 4.55 10.90
N ASN A 462 19.06 4.46 10.78
CA ASN A 462 18.31 3.21 10.88
C ASN A 462 17.91 2.74 9.47
N SER A 463 17.85 1.41 9.25
CA SER A 463 17.43 0.81 7.98
C SER A 463 15.92 0.81 7.80
N PHE A 464 15.15 1.13 8.85
CA PHE A 464 13.69 1.22 8.81
C PHE A 464 13.23 2.31 7.83
N SER A 465 12.27 1.97 6.99
CA SER A 465 11.60 2.89 6.09
C SER A 465 10.19 2.37 5.83
N SER A 466 9.19 3.16 6.17
CA SER A 466 7.78 2.81 6.01
C SER A 466 7.40 2.61 4.55
N SER A 467 7.96 3.40 3.63
CA SER A 467 7.74 3.21 2.18
C SER A 467 8.39 1.96 1.59
N LYS A 468 9.37 1.37 2.29
CA LYS A 468 9.96 0.08 1.90
C LYS A 468 9.21 -1.11 2.47
N LEU A 469 8.75 -1.01 3.73
CA LEU A 469 8.21 -2.15 4.47
C LEU A 469 6.69 -2.27 4.37
N VAL A 470 5.98 -1.14 4.39
CA VAL A 470 4.51 -1.12 4.45
C VAL A 470 3.84 -0.19 3.43
N PRO A 471 4.36 -0.04 2.19
CA PRO A 471 3.67 0.72 1.16
C PRO A 471 2.35 0.05 0.75
N PHE A 472 1.51 0.73 -0.04
CA PHE A 472 0.34 0.11 -0.66
C PHE A 472 0.73 -1.14 -1.45
N ALA A 473 -0.02 -2.23 -1.27
CA ALA A 473 0.24 -3.55 -1.86
C ALA A 473 1.59 -4.18 -1.45
N THR A 474 2.14 -3.78 -0.29
CA THR A 474 3.27 -4.51 0.28
C THR A 474 2.95 -5.98 0.48
N HIS A 475 3.94 -6.83 0.30
CA HIS A 475 3.78 -8.27 0.41
C HIS A 475 4.99 -8.93 1.07
N PHE A 476 4.68 -9.71 2.10
CA PHE A 476 5.63 -10.55 2.83
C PHE A 476 5.42 -11.99 2.40
N THR A 477 6.42 -12.58 1.76
CA THR A 477 6.38 -13.93 1.22
C THR A 477 7.34 -14.83 1.97
N VAL A 478 6.87 -15.99 2.41
CA VAL A 478 7.73 -17.05 2.96
C VAL A 478 7.73 -18.23 2.01
N GLN A 479 8.92 -18.64 1.58
CA GLN A 479 9.12 -19.82 0.73
C GLN A 479 9.65 -20.97 1.55
N VAL A 480 9.00 -22.14 1.42
CA VAL A 480 9.54 -23.43 1.84
C VAL A 480 10.07 -24.12 0.59
N LEU A 481 11.33 -24.56 0.66
CA LEU A 481 12.05 -25.08 -0.50
C LEU A 481 12.63 -26.47 -0.20
N GLU A 482 12.68 -27.28 -1.24
CA GLU A 482 13.49 -28.50 -1.26
C GLU A 482 14.79 -28.20 -2.01
N CYS A 483 15.93 -28.31 -1.32
CA CYS A 483 17.25 -27.94 -1.80
C CYS A 483 18.23 -29.14 -1.63
N PRO A 484 18.36 -30.05 -2.61
CA PRO A 484 19.17 -31.27 -2.47
C PRO A 484 20.65 -31.05 -2.13
N ALA A 485 21.18 -29.85 -2.40
CA ALA A 485 22.57 -29.50 -2.05
C ALA A 485 22.77 -29.13 -0.57
N TYR A 486 21.69 -28.97 0.20
CA TYR A 486 21.71 -28.59 1.61
C TYR A 486 21.43 -29.82 2.51
N GLN A 487 21.84 -29.71 3.79
CA GLN A 487 21.51 -30.70 4.81
C GLN A 487 21.06 -30.00 6.09
N PRO A 488 19.79 -30.19 6.50
CA PRO A 488 18.72 -30.92 5.80
C PRO A 488 18.31 -30.29 4.48
N THR A 489 17.66 -31.05 3.59
CA THR A 489 17.27 -30.57 2.25
C THR A 489 16.13 -29.54 2.28
N LYS A 490 15.24 -29.67 3.29
CA LYS A 490 14.11 -28.75 3.45
C LYS A 490 14.57 -27.43 4.07
N GLN A 491 14.40 -26.35 3.34
CA GLN A 491 14.84 -25.01 3.69
C GLN A 491 13.66 -24.01 3.73
N MET A 492 13.85 -22.90 4.43
CA MET A 492 12.90 -21.77 4.47
C MET A 492 13.64 -20.45 4.29
N ARG A 493 12.99 -19.46 3.69
CA ARG A 493 13.47 -18.07 3.60
C ARG A 493 12.34 -17.07 3.54
N PHE A 494 12.65 -15.82 3.87
CA PHE A 494 11.73 -14.70 3.99
C PHE A 494 12.01 -13.64 2.94
N ILE A 495 10.96 -13.05 2.37
CA ILE A 495 11.04 -12.08 1.28
C ILE A 495 10.05 -10.96 1.58
N ILE A 496 10.49 -9.71 1.53
CA ILE A 496 9.64 -8.53 1.62
C ILE A 496 9.77 -7.70 0.35
N ASN A 497 8.66 -7.43 -0.35
CA ASN A 497 8.65 -6.63 -1.58
C ASN A 497 9.79 -7.00 -2.54
N ASP A 498 9.95 -8.29 -2.83
CA ASP A 498 10.98 -8.94 -3.68
C ASP A 498 12.39 -9.05 -3.07
N ALA A 499 12.67 -8.40 -1.94
CA ALA A 499 13.97 -8.54 -1.28
C ALA A 499 14.01 -9.74 -0.31
N VAL A 500 15.00 -10.59 -0.45
CA VAL A 500 15.27 -11.67 0.50
C VAL A 500 15.88 -11.10 1.78
N VAL A 501 15.34 -11.50 2.92
CA VAL A 501 15.74 -11.04 4.26
C VAL A 501 16.62 -12.08 4.94
N PRO A 502 17.87 -11.76 5.29
CA PRO A 502 18.73 -12.68 6.05
C PRO A 502 18.25 -12.84 7.49
N VAL A 503 18.33 -14.04 8.03
CA VAL A 503 17.91 -14.36 9.41
C VAL A 503 19.04 -14.82 10.33
N ALA A 504 20.26 -14.91 9.84
CA ALA A 504 21.40 -15.43 10.60
C ALA A 504 21.66 -14.66 11.91
N ASP A 505 21.42 -13.35 11.93
CA ASP A 505 21.63 -12.48 13.11
C ASP A 505 20.54 -12.65 14.18
N SER A 506 19.34 -13.06 13.78
CA SER A 506 18.16 -13.10 14.65
C SER A 506 17.66 -14.53 14.96
N TYR A 507 18.05 -15.51 14.17
CA TYR A 507 17.61 -16.90 14.32
C TYR A 507 18.79 -17.79 14.73
N PRO A 508 18.91 -18.16 16.02
CA PRO A 508 19.95 -19.07 16.50
C PRO A 508 19.99 -20.37 15.66
N GLY A 509 21.18 -20.77 15.24
CA GLY A 509 21.36 -21.99 14.43
C GLY A 509 21.18 -21.79 12.91
N CYS A 510 20.72 -20.63 12.44
CA CYS A 510 20.74 -20.31 11.01
C CYS A 510 22.13 -19.83 10.60
N PRO A 511 22.73 -20.38 9.56
CA PRO A 511 24.02 -19.89 9.04
C PRO A 511 23.84 -18.58 8.27
N ALA A 512 24.91 -17.83 8.10
CA ALA A 512 24.97 -16.79 7.09
C ALA A 512 24.98 -17.46 5.70
N ASP A 513 23.85 -17.41 5.02
CA ASP A 513 23.66 -18.06 3.71
C ASP A 513 23.48 -16.98 2.62
N PRO A 514 24.14 -17.08 1.45
CA PRO A 514 24.07 -16.08 0.38
C PRO A 514 22.68 -15.97 -0.26
N HIS A 515 21.80 -16.97 -0.08
CA HIS A 515 20.44 -17.00 -0.59
C HIS A 515 19.39 -16.77 0.51
N GLY A 516 19.83 -16.45 1.75
CA GLY A 516 18.95 -16.25 2.90
C GLY A 516 18.27 -17.51 3.41
N LEU A 517 18.81 -18.69 3.08
CA LEU A 517 18.24 -19.97 3.47
C LEU A 517 18.61 -20.36 4.92
N CYS A 518 17.65 -20.95 5.62
CA CYS A 518 17.86 -21.64 6.87
C CYS A 518 17.06 -22.94 6.89
N SER A 519 17.54 -23.95 7.62
CA SER A 519 16.82 -25.23 7.70
C SER A 519 15.41 -25.02 8.23
N PHE A 520 14.43 -25.66 7.60
CA PHE A 520 13.02 -25.56 7.94
C PHE A 520 12.75 -25.85 9.42
N ASP A 521 13.30 -26.94 9.95
CA ASP A 521 13.07 -27.35 11.33
C ASP A 521 13.64 -26.34 12.33
N ASN A 522 14.80 -25.74 12.03
CA ASN A 522 15.39 -24.70 12.88
C ASN A 522 14.52 -23.43 12.88
N VAL A 523 14.06 -22.98 11.71
CA VAL A 523 13.16 -21.82 11.63
C VAL A 523 11.90 -22.07 12.44
N VAL A 524 11.24 -23.21 12.28
CA VAL A 524 10.01 -23.54 13.04
C VAL A 524 10.29 -23.58 14.55
N SER A 525 11.44 -24.11 14.97
CA SER A 525 11.83 -24.13 16.39
C SER A 525 11.99 -22.70 16.94
N VAL A 526 12.74 -21.85 16.23
CA VAL A 526 12.96 -20.45 16.63
C VAL A 526 11.65 -19.67 16.70
N LEU A 527 10.72 -19.88 15.76
CA LEU A 527 9.42 -19.22 15.77
C LEU A 527 8.54 -19.71 16.94
N LYS A 528 8.63 -20.98 17.33
CA LYS A 528 7.95 -21.49 18.53
C LYS A 528 8.51 -20.83 19.80
N ASP A 529 9.83 -20.75 19.92
CA ASP A 529 10.47 -20.06 21.05
C ASP A 529 10.03 -18.57 21.10
N ARG A 530 9.91 -17.93 19.93
CA ARG A 530 9.44 -16.53 19.83
C ARG A 530 7.98 -16.38 20.25
N ILE A 531 7.09 -17.32 19.92
CA ILE A 531 5.70 -17.34 20.42
C ILE A 531 5.67 -17.37 21.95
N ASP A 532 6.52 -18.19 22.56
CA ASP A 532 6.59 -18.33 24.03
C ASP A 532 7.19 -17.09 24.71
N GLU A 533 8.08 -16.36 24.04
CA GLU A 533 8.64 -15.08 24.53
C GLU A 533 7.62 -13.94 24.59
N ILE A 534 6.63 -13.94 23.69
CA ILE A 534 5.64 -12.86 23.57
C ILE A 534 4.49 -13.11 24.54
N ASP A 535 4.36 -12.25 25.53
CA ASP A 535 3.26 -12.30 26.52
C ASP A 535 2.13 -11.35 26.11
N PHE A 536 1.22 -11.86 25.30
CA PHE A 536 0.09 -11.08 24.78
C PHE A 536 -0.74 -10.43 25.89
N ASN A 537 -0.99 -11.15 26.99
CA ASN A 537 -1.82 -10.62 28.06
C ASN A 537 -1.13 -9.45 28.78
N TYR A 538 0.17 -9.57 29.05
CA TYR A 538 0.90 -8.48 29.68
C TYR A 538 1.07 -7.29 28.73
N ASP A 539 1.52 -7.54 27.51
CA ASP A 539 1.83 -6.47 26.56
C ASP A 539 0.58 -5.68 26.16
N CYS A 540 -0.58 -6.37 26.00
CA CYS A 540 -1.83 -5.76 25.58
C CYS A 540 -2.71 -5.20 26.70
N PHE A 541 -2.57 -5.67 27.97
CA PHE A 541 -3.55 -5.32 29.03
C PHE A 541 -2.92 -4.86 30.33
N ALA A 542 -1.61 -5.07 30.55
CA ALA A 542 -0.99 -4.61 31.80
C ALA A 542 -0.79 -3.09 31.79
N ASP A 543 -0.71 -2.53 32.98
CA ASP A 543 -0.34 -1.14 33.19
C ASP A 543 1.19 -1.03 33.34
N TYR A 544 1.84 -0.36 32.37
CA TYR A 544 3.28 -0.10 32.32
C TYR A 544 3.54 1.27 31.68
N GLU A 545 4.68 1.84 31.99
CA GLU A 545 5.17 3.04 31.31
C GLU A 545 6.07 2.65 30.14
N ALA A 546 5.88 3.32 29.01
CA ALA A 546 6.74 3.19 27.84
C ALA A 546 7.41 4.53 27.54
N GLU A 547 8.73 4.50 27.34
CA GLU A 547 9.54 5.68 27.08
C GLU A 547 9.72 5.88 25.56
N GLU A 548 9.73 7.15 25.15
CA GLU A 548 10.04 7.53 23.76
C GLU A 548 11.53 7.29 23.45
N GLY A 549 11.84 6.94 22.21
CA GLY A 549 13.22 6.76 21.76
C GLY A 549 13.87 5.45 22.21
N VAL A 550 13.08 4.50 22.69
CA VAL A 550 13.53 3.15 23.10
C VAL A 550 13.11 2.15 22.01
N ASP A 551 13.98 1.18 21.76
CA ASP A 551 13.64 -0.02 21.00
C ASP A 551 13.22 -1.13 21.97
N TYR A 552 11.95 -1.48 21.93
CA TYR A 552 11.37 -2.51 22.80
C TYR A 552 11.41 -3.91 22.17
N ASN A 553 11.91 -4.04 20.93
CA ASN A 553 11.78 -5.27 20.15
C ASN A 553 10.33 -5.79 20.12
N GLY A 554 9.38 -4.84 20.10
CA GLY A 554 7.94 -5.10 20.02
C GLY A 554 7.27 -5.59 21.29
N ARG A 555 7.93 -5.58 22.47
CA ARG A 555 7.42 -6.13 23.72
C ARG A 555 7.44 -5.10 24.84
N ALA A 556 6.43 -5.12 25.69
CA ALA A 556 6.37 -4.22 26.83
C ALA A 556 7.58 -4.36 27.78
N PRO A 557 8.03 -3.25 28.41
CA PRO A 557 9.09 -3.31 29.40
C PRO A 557 8.67 -4.20 30.57
N ARG A 558 9.57 -5.04 31.04
CA ARG A 558 9.38 -5.87 32.24
C ARG A 558 9.99 -5.15 33.45
N SER A 559 9.24 -5.02 34.53
CA SER A 559 9.67 -4.42 35.81
C SER A 559 10.74 -5.27 36.52
#